data_34cf362c55144d887015be2a1e614ba4
#
_entry.id   34cf362c55144d887015be2a1e614ba4
#
_cell.length_a   1.000
_cell.length_b   1.000
_cell.length_c   1.000
_cell.angle_alpha   90.00
_cell.angle_beta   90.00
_cell.angle_gamma   90.00
#
_symmetry.space_group_name_H-M   'P 1'
#
loop_
_entity.id
_entity.type
_entity.pdbx_description
1 polymer ?
#
loop_
_entity_poly.entity_id
_entity_poly.type
_entity_poly.pdbx_seq_one_letter_code
_entity_poly.pdbx_strand_id
1 'polypeptide(L)'
;MFEKAITRNTISLRKRVSVFLLAFISTLAFNIELYTSDPEEAYIHNRFFLFLYKLNSQLASSVSGKGSIIVAMTILFFFAFLYFFEIHPLIKIKGDTALSLFFSIMYAGGRGFAYNDSLSSLMIPRFNILKTIILVIGYGAFYLLLIRLLYTIMHTSKDISPKWPILHIYNKHPFFFVYIIILIMWSIHLIMRYPGAMSYDNWRQLAYYMGYDTYTTAQPIFHTWLFGTFIRFGLFIGSSNIGLFLFILFQSLLMAAVLAYTLLIMTSWHTPRWLRLLTLCIYCIAPYFAGYAAFPIKDYLFVVGLLLWTIEIISLLQKENKSWFLNKSETVLKDTSSTGNIPDLLHVFFWIIGAAFMILCRKNGIYIYILTSLFILILFLRHIRKSPREVLMSIIVLAIPVVLTSSIDTAITNHYNVIQDSPKEMFSLPFQQTARFVRDYGDEISDDDKEIISKVLDYDNLPELYSEMTADPVKTTYHAQNNRELYDYFSVWLKEFLQHPLCYIEATWNQNYYIFMPDMDNVVYNQDCYFGSATYQDIGFDKYIGFYIPSALEGASQTICSWYKMLNELPIIGRLNNVAFYIMLMFTVLLYLKHDFQKKNHEYLI
;
A
#
# COMPACT_ATOMS: atom_id res chain seq x y z
N MET A 1 -12.38 -39.77 11.70
CA MET A 1 -11.84 -39.26 10.41
C MET A 1 -10.31 -39.28 10.36
N PHE A 2 -9.62 -38.94 11.43
CA PHE A 2 -8.15 -38.97 11.54
C PHE A 2 -7.56 -40.39 11.44
N GLU A 3 -8.17 -41.39 12.06
CA GLU A 3 -7.67 -42.80 12.01
C GLU A 3 -7.72 -43.43 10.61
N LYS A 4 -8.73 -43.10 9.80
CA LYS A 4 -8.82 -43.62 8.40
C LYS A 4 -7.85 -42.97 7.43
N ALA A 5 -7.34 -41.77 7.73
CA ALA A 5 -6.33 -41.11 6.91
C ALA A 5 -4.91 -41.64 7.16
N ILE A 6 -4.64 -42.11 8.36
CA ILE A 6 -3.32 -42.65 8.77
C ILE A 6 -3.05 -44.03 8.14
N THR A 7 -4.08 -44.81 7.81
CA THR A 7 -3.93 -46.18 7.34
C THR A 7 -3.75 -46.36 5.83
N ARG A 8 -3.89 -45.30 5.02
CA ARG A 8 -3.81 -45.42 3.54
C ARG A 8 -2.51 -44.95 2.87
N ASN A 9 -1.66 -44.18 3.55
CA ASN A 9 -0.34 -43.84 3.04
C ASN A 9 0.65 -43.78 4.21
N THR A 10 1.46 -44.79 4.35
CA THR A 10 2.59 -44.80 5.30
C THR A 10 3.60 -43.78 4.88
N ILE A 11 3.48 -42.53 5.41
CA ILE A 11 4.48 -41.49 5.21
C ILE A 11 5.81 -42.01 5.75
N SER A 12 6.83 -42.09 4.89
CA SER A 12 8.15 -42.60 5.27
C SER A 12 8.73 -41.81 6.46
N LEU A 13 9.48 -42.49 7.32
CA LEU A 13 10.12 -41.88 8.49
C LEU A 13 10.97 -40.66 8.05
N ARG A 14 11.69 -40.76 6.92
CA ARG A 14 12.49 -39.68 6.37
C ARG A 14 11.66 -38.41 6.11
N LYS A 15 10.45 -38.54 5.55
CA LYS A 15 9.55 -37.41 5.32
C LYS A 15 9.04 -36.81 6.62
N ARG A 16 8.67 -37.61 7.61
CA ARG A 16 8.24 -37.14 8.94
C ARG A 16 9.35 -36.34 9.62
N VAL A 17 10.58 -36.84 9.56
CA VAL A 17 11.75 -36.14 10.12
C VAL A 17 12.00 -34.82 9.38
N SER A 18 11.94 -34.81 8.04
CA SER A 18 12.09 -33.56 7.28
C SER A 18 11.02 -32.51 7.60
N VAL A 19 9.76 -32.94 7.73
CA VAL A 19 8.65 -32.06 8.14
C VAL A 19 8.83 -31.54 9.56
N PHE A 20 9.30 -32.41 10.48
CA PHE A 20 9.60 -31.99 11.85
C PHE A 20 10.72 -30.95 11.91
N LEU A 21 11.82 -31.18 11.17
CA LEU A 21 12.93 -30.21 11.09
C LEU A 21 12.46 -28.86 10.51
N LEU A 22 11.64 -28.91 9.46
CA LEU A 22 11.09 -27.69 8.86
C LEU A 22 10.16 -26.95 9.85
N ALA A 23 9.32 -27.68 10.59
CA ALA A 23 8.45 -27.11 11.63
C ALA A 23 9.27 -26.49 12.77
N PHE A 24 10.32 -27.15 13.19
CA PHE A 24 11.22 -26.65 14.23
C PHE A 24 11.97 -25.38 13.77
N ILE A 25 12.51 -25.37 12.53
CA ILE A 25 13.14 -24.19 11.93
C ILE A 25 12.14 -23.03 11.83
N SER A 26 10.90 -23.31 11.40
CA SER A 26 9.86 -22.27 11.35
C SER A 26 9.54 -21.72 12.73
N THR A 27 9.44 -22.57 13.75
CA THR A 27 9.23 -22.13 15.14
C THR A 27 10.39 -21.26 15.64
N LEU A 28 11.63 -21.66 15.36
CA LEU A 28 12.80 -20.85 15.70
C LEU A 28 12.73 -19.48 14.99
N ALA A 29 12.40 -19.46 13.69
CA ALA A 29 12.31 -18.23 12.92
C ALA A 29 11.34 -17.20 13.54
N PHE A 30 10.21 -17.64 14.08
CA PHE A 30 9.25 -16.77 14.77
C PHE A 30 9.72 -16.23 16.11
N ASN A 31 10.71 -16.87 16.73
CA ASN A 31 11.19 -16.53 18.07
C ASN A 31 12.61 -15.94 18.09
N ILE A 32 13.39 -16.08 17.02
CA ILE A 32 14.76 -15.57 16.92
C ILE A 32 14.75 -14.03 16.88
N GLU A 33 15.62 -13.46 17.72
CA GLU A 33 16.00 -12.07 17.72
C GLU A 33 17.35 -11.93 16.99
N LEU A 34 17.43 -11.00 16.02
CA LEU A 34 18.66 -10.77 15.26
C LEU A 34 19.78 -10.28 16.17
N TYR A 35 19.41 -9.45 17.14
CA TYR A 35 20.37 -8.94 18.13
C TYR A 35 20.05 -9.47 19.52
N THR A 36 21.08 -9.88 20.19
CA THR A 36 21.12 -10.16 21.62
C THR A 36 22.46 -9.64 22.14
N SER A 37 22.50 -9.14 23.37
CA SER A 37 23.74 -8.69 23.99
C SER A 37 24.83 -9.77 23.88
N ASP A 38 26.07 -9.37 23.60
CA ASP A 38 27.17 -10.31 23.59
C ASP A 38 27.25 -10.99 24.95
N PRO A 39 27.36 -12.33 24.99
CA PRO A 39 27.57 -13.03 26.26
C PRO A 39 28.90 -12.59 26.87
N GLU A 40 28.92 -12.48 28.19
CA GLU A 40 30.15 -12.25 28.93
C GLU A 40 31.26 -13.18 28.43
N GLU A 41 32.48 -12.65 28.23
CA GLU A 41 33.60 -13.41 27.67
C GLU A 41 33.90 -14.63 28.55
N ALA A 42 33.55 -15.80 28.06
CA ALA A 42 33.99 -17.03 28.66
C ALA A 42 35.47 -17.26 28.35
N TYR A 43 36.27 -17.68 29.33
CA TYR A 43 37.66 -18.06 29.14
C TYR A 43 37.81 -19.33 28.28
N ILE A 44 37.45 -19.24 27.00
CA ILE A 44 37.53 -20.33 26.03
C ILE A 44 38.65 -20.01 25.04
N HIS A 45 39.80 -20.65 25.20
CA HIS A 45 40.97 -20.43 24.35
C HIS A 45 40.79 -20.93 22.92
N ASN A 46 39.95 -21.93 22.69
CA ASN A 46 39.75 -22.47 21.37
C ASN A 46 38.68 -21.65 20.61
N ARG A 47 39.08 -21.05 19.47
CA ARG A 47 38.21 -20.19 18.66
C ARG A 47 36.95 -20.88 18.18
N PHE A 48 37.00 -22.20 17.87
CA PHE A 48 35.84 -22.96 17.41
C PHE A 48 34.84 -23.17 18.55
N PHE A 49 35.31 -23.54 19.77
CA PHE A 49 34.43 -23.68 20.91
C PHE A 49 33.90 -22.34 21.40
N LEU A 50 34.66 -21.27 21.32
CA LEU A 50 34.19 -19.93 21.60
C LEU A 50 33.07 -19.51 20.64
N PHE A 51 33.23 -19.81 19.36
CA PHE A 51 32.19 -19.58 18.37
C PHE A 51 30.89 -20.39 18.69
N LEU A 52 31.02 -21.67 19.02
CA LEU A 52 29.88 -22.49 19.41
C LEU A 52 29.22 -22.01 20.70
N TYR A 53 29.99 -21.57 21.66
CA TYR A 53 29.46 -21.01 22.91
C TYR A 53 28.67 -19.72 22.64
N LYS A 54 29.24 -18.78 21.91
CA LYS A 54 28.55 -17.54 21.53
C LYS A 54 27.27 -17.83 20.71
N LEU A 55 27.32 -18.74 19.75
CA LEU A 55 26.17 -19.17 18.97
C LEU A 55 25.08 -19.77 19.87
N ASN A 56 25.45 -20.69 20.77
CA ASN A 56 24.51 -21.31 21.69
C ASN A 56 23.88 -20.28 22.64
N SER A 57 24.68 -19.38 23.20
CA SER A 57 24.21 -18.30 24.05
C SER A 57 23.23 -17.37 23.35
N GLN A 58 23.52 -17.00 22.12
CA GLN A 58 22.67 -16.15 21.30
C GLN A 58 21.34 -16.82 20.91
N LEU A 59 21.39 -18.11 20.59
CA LEU A 59 20.15 -18.88 20.34
C LEU A 59 19.37 -19.10 21.63
N ALA A 60 20.05 -19.43 22.71
CA ALA A 60 19.42 -19.64 24.02
C ALA A 60 18.73 -18.37 24.53
N SER A 61 19.37 -17.19 24.40
CA SER A 61 18.76 -15.92 24.81
C SER A 61 17.51 -15.58 24.02
N SER A 62 17.51 -15.85 22.71
CA SER A 62 16.32 -15.66 21.85
C SER A 62 15.13 -16.53 22.24
N VAL A 63 15.38 -17.69 22.86
CA VAL A 63 14.39 -18.71 23.22
C VAL A 63 14.10 -18.79 24.72
N SER A 64 14.88 -18.07 25.53
CA SER A 64 14.76 -18.09 27.00
C SER A 64 13.39 -17.62 27.45
N GLY A 65 12.81 -18.35 28.41
CA GLY A 65 11.45 -18.10 28.90
C GLY A 65 10.30 -18.51 27.97
N LYS A 66 10.58 -18.87 26.70
CA LYS A 66 9.58 -19.21 25.69
C LYS A 66 9.40 -20.72 25.46
N GLY A 67 9.97 -21.60 26.31
CA GLY A 67 10.02 -23.04 26.06
C GLY A 67 8.68 -23.69 25.76
N SER A 68 7.63 -23.38 26.52
CA SER A 68 6.27 -23.94 26.29
C SER A 68 5.67 -23.45 24.97
N ILE A 69 5.91 -22.20 24.60
CA ILE A 69 5.44 -21.59 23.34
C ILE A 69 6.13 -22.28 22.15
N ILE A 70 7.44 -22.50 22.24
CA ILE A 70 8.25 -23.14 21.20
C ILE A 70 7.76 -24.59 20.97
N VAL A 71 7.53 -25.34 22.03
CA VAL A 71 7.00 -26.72 21.93
C VAL A 71 5.61 -26.69 21.27
N ALA A 72 4.71 -25.84 21.75
CA ALA A 72 3.35 -25.72 21.19
C ALA A 72 3.37 -25.31 19.71
N MET A 73 4.17 -24.32 19.33
CA MET A 73 4.33 -23.86 17.94
C MET A 73 4.94 -24.95 17.05
N THR A 74 5.96 -25.66 17.55
CA THR A 74 6.60 -26.76 16.79
C THR A 74 5.59 -27.86 16.51
N ILE A 75 4.76 -28.24 17.50
CA ILE A 75 3.69 -29.23 17.33
C ILE A 75 2.67 -28.72 16.31
N LEU A 76 2.23 -27.47 16.43
CA LEU A 76 1.27 -26.86 15.50
C LEU A 76 1.80 -26.86 14.06
N PHE A 77 3.02 -26.34 13.83
CA PHE A 77 3.64 -26.35 12.51
C PHE A 77 3.88 -27.75 11.97
N PHE A 78 4.31 -28.68 12.83
CA PHE A 78 4.51 -30.08 12.42
C PHE A 78 3.23 -30.68 11.88
N PHE A 79 2.12 -30.58 12.61
CA PHE A 79 0.84 -31.11 12.14
C PHE A 79 0.31 -30.35 10.91
N ALA A 80 0.45 -29.02 10.86
CA ALA A 80 0.05 -28.23 9.70
C ALA A 80 0.85 -28.63 8.44
N PHE A 81 2.18 -28.68 8.53
CA PHE A 81 3.01 -29.05 7.38
C PHE A 81 2.82 -30.50 6.98
N LEU A 82 2.69 -31.42 7.96
CA LEU A 82 2.41 -32.84 7.67
C LEU A 82 1.06 -32.98 6.95
N TYR A 83 0.03 -32.30 7.43
CA TYR A 83 -1.30 -32.37 6.85
C TYR A 83 -1.35 -31.77 5.46
N PHE A 84 -0.86 -30.53 5.30
CA PHE A 84 -1.01 -29.77 4.06
C PHE A 84 0.06 -30.04 3.00
N PHE A 85 1.22 -30.57 3.36
CA PHE A 85 2.26 -30.87 2.37
C PHE A 85 2.34 -32.35 2.00
N GLU A 86 1.97 -33.27 2.93
CA GLU A 86 2.16 -34.70 2.72
C GLU A 86 0.84 -35.49 2.67
N ILE A 87 -0.14 -35.20 3.57
CA ILE A 87 -1.41 -36.00 3.65
C ILE A 87 -2.42 -35.46 2.64
N HIS A 88 -2.68 -34.17 2.64
CA HIS A 88 -3.59 -33.49 1.74
C HIS A 88 -2.84 -32.36 1.02
N PRO A 89 -1.97 -32.70 0.05
CA PRO A 89 -1.09 -31.72 -0.56
C PRO A 89 -1.88 -30.61 -1.23
N LEU A 90 -1.58 -29.39 -0.81
CA LEU A 90 -2.14 -28.19 -1.40
C LEU A 90 -1.69 -28.01 -2.86
N ILE A 91 -2.45 -27.25 -3.63
CA ILE A 91 -2.16 -26.95 -5.03
C ILE A 91 -0.80 -26.27 -5.14
N LYS A 92 0.06 -26.82 -5.98
CA LYS A 92 1.37 -26.27 -6.31
C LYS A 92 1.29 -25.49 -7.62
N ILE A 93 1.85 -24.28 -7.62
CA ILE A 93 1.90 -23.43 -8.79
C ILE A 93 3.36 -23.07 -9.09
N LYS A 94 3.72 -23.03 -10.37
CA LYS A 94 5.07 -22.62 -10.77
C LYS A 94 5.37 -21.20 -10.26
N GLY A 95 6.42 -21.06 -9.44
CA GLY A 95 6.84 -19.80 -8.86
C GLY A 95 6.38 -19.59 -7.39
N ASP A 96 5.52 -20.46 -6.81
CA ASP A 96 5.06 -20.36 -5.43
C ASP A 96 6.22 -20.34 -4.41
N THR A 97 7.19 -21.22 -4.61
CA THR A 97 8.40 -21.30 -3.77
C THR A 97 9.27 -20.05 -3.93
N ALA A 98 9.44 -19.55 -5.16
CA ALA A 98 10.20 -18.34 -5.41
C ALA A 98 9.53 -17.12 -4.75
N LEU A 99 8.19 -17.01 -4.82
CA LEU A 99 7.43 -15.95 -4.18
C LEU A 99 7.52 -16.04 -2.64
N SER A 100 7.44 -17.24 -2.07
CA SER A 100 7.57 -17.42 -0.62
C SER A 100 8.97 -17.06 -0.12
N LEU A 101 10.02 -17.41 -0.86
CA LEU A 101 11.39 -17.00 -0.56
C LEU A 101 11.57 -15.48 -0.72
N PHE A 102 11.00 -14.88 -1.76
CA PHE A 102 11.01 -13.43 -1.92
C PHE A 102 10.42 -12.74 -0.67
N PHE A 103 9.21 -13.14 -0.24
CA PHE A 103 8.60 -12.56 0.96
C PHE A 103 9.45 -12.76 2.22
N SER A 104 10.05 -13.92 2.40
CA SER A 104 10.87 -14.19 3.58
C SER A 104 12.19 -13.42 3.58
N ILE A 105 12.81 -13.21 2.41
CA ILE A 105 14.01 -12.39 2.26
C ILE A 105 13.68 -10.91 2.55
N MET A 106 12.56 -10.42 1.99
CA MET A 106 12.11 -9.04 2.22
C MET A 106 11.76 -8.82 3.70
N TYR A 107 11.12 -9.79 4.33
CA TYR A 107 10.85 -9.76 5.77
C TYR A 107 12.13 -9.78 6.62
N ALA A 108 13.09 -10.64 6.29
CA ALA A 108 14.38 -10.68 6.98
C ALA A 108 15.13 -9.33 6.84
N GLY A 109 15.14 -8.75 5.64
CA GLY A 109 15.68 -7.41 5.39
C GLY A 109 14.99 -6.35 6.26
N GLY A 110 13.65 -6.36 6.31
CA GLY A 110 12.87 -5.46 7.15
C GLY A 110 13.21 -5.59 8.64
N ARG A 111 13.44 -6.82 9.14
CA ARG A 111 13.91 -7.05 10.51
C ARG A 111 15.28 -6.42 10.77
N GLY A 112 16.18 -6.44 9.77
CA GLY A 112 17.47 -5.77 9.83
C GLY A 112 17.34 -4.26 10.00
N PHE A 113 16.51 -3.63 9.16
CA PHE A 113 16.25 -2.18 9.24
C PHE A 113 15.52 -1.77 10.51
N ALA A 114 14.48 -2.48 10.89
CA ALA A 114 13.76 -2.21 12.14
C ALA A 114 14.65 -2.24 13.38
N TYR A 115 15.78 -2.91 13.29
CA TYR A 115 16.71 -3.05 14.39
C TYR A 115 17.86 -2.03 14.36
N ASN A 116 18.51 -1.83 13.22
CA ASN A 116 19.80 -1.12 13.15
C ASN A 116 19.99 -0.26 11.89
N ASP A 117 18.91 0.19 11.26
CA ASP A 117 18.99 1.05 10.07
C ASP A 117 19.86 0.48 8.91
N SER A 118 20.22 -0.81 8.95
CA SER A 118 21.11 -1.42 7.96
C SER A 118 20.88 -2.92 7.77
N LEU A 119 21.16 -3.39 6.56
CA LEU A 119 21.24 -4.82 6.25
C LEU A 119 22.46 -5.50 6.89
N SER A 120 23.45 -4.74 7.36
CA SER A 120 24.64 -5.28 8.02
C SER A 120 24.28 -6.12 9.24
N SER A 121 23.21 -5.78 9.96
CA SER A 121 22.69 -6.53 11.10
C SER A 121 22.30 -7.98 10.77
N LEU A 122 22.04 -8.30 9.52
CA LEU A 122 21.78 -9.66 9.05
C LEU A 122 23.05 -10.53 8.98
N MET A 123 24.23 -9.91 8.94
CA MET A 123 25.52 -10.56 8.74
C MET A 123 26.49 -10.34 9.88
N ILE A 124 26.35 -9.24 10.61
CA ILE A 124 27.25 -8.82 11.67
C ILE A 124 26.49 -8.82 13.02
N PRO A 125 26.99 -9.52 14.00
CA PRO A 125 28.14 -10.44 14.02
C PRO A 125 27.90 -11.72 13.17
N ARG A 126 28.96 -12.45 12.80
CA ARG A 126 28.91 -13.57 11.83
C ARG A 126 27.85 -14.65 12.13
N PHE A 127 27.47 -14.86 13.38
CA PHE A 127 26.40 -15.83 13.73
C PHE A 127 25.01 -15.33 13.33
N ASN A 128 24.83 -14.03 13.05
CA ASN A 128 23.57 -13.53 12.48
C ASN A 128 23.32 -14.09 11.06
N ILE A 129 24.35 -14.50 10.33
CA ILE A 129 24.18 -15.20 9.06
C ILE A 129 23.35 -16.47 9.26
N LEU A 130 23.66 -17.26 10.31
CA LEU A 130 22.87 -18.47 10.59
C LEU A 130 21.44 -18.12 11.03
N LYS A 131 21.27 -17.08 11.87
CA LYS A 131 19.94 -16.60 12.28
C LYS A 131 19.13 -16.15 11.07
N THR A 132 19.74 -15.41 10.15
CA THR A 132 19.11 -14.97 8.88
C THR A 132 18.69 -16.15 8.00
N ILE A 133 19.54 -17.18 7.89
CA ILE A 133 19.17 -18.40 7.15
C ILE A 133 17.97 -19.09 7.80
N ILE A 134 17.94 -19.20 9.14
CA ILE A 134 16.81 -19.76 9.88
C ILE A 134 15.54 -18.93 9.63
N LEU A 135 15.64 -17.59 9.68
CA LEU A 135 14.52 -16.69 9.37
C LEU A 135 13.98 -16.92 7.96
N VAL A 136 14.86 -16.92 6.94
CA VAL A 136 14.45 -17.06 5.54
C VAL A 136 13.81 -18.42 5.27
N ILE A 137 14.39 -19.51 5.78
CA ILE A 137 13.82 -20.86 5.59
C ILE A 137 12.50 -21.01 6.35
N GLY A 138 12.46 -20.58 7.61
CA GLY A 138 11.29 -20.76 8.47
C GLY A 138 10.09 -19.94 8.02
N TYR A 139 10.27 -18.64 7.75
CA TYR A 139 9.22 -17.80 7.18
C TYR A 139 8.90 -18.19 5.74
N GLY A 140 9.89 -18.65 4.95
CA GLY A 140 9.65 -19.17 3.60
C GLY A 140 8.70 -20.36 3.61
N ALA A 141 8.88 -21.32 4.53
CA ALA A 141 7.96 -22.44 4.69
C ALA A 141 6.55 -22.00 5.12
N PHE A 142 6.48 -21.04 6.04
CA PHE A 142 5.20 -20.49 6.49
C PHE A 142 4.47 -19.74 5.37
N TYR A 143 5.13 -18.85 4.65
CA TYR A 143 4.53 -18.15 3.51
C TYR A 143 4.14 -19.11 2.39
N LEU A 144 4.93 -20.15 2.13
CA LEU A 144 4.59 -21.17 1.14
C LEU A 144 3.29 -21.91 1.51
N LEU A 145 3.11 -22.22 2.80
CA LEU A 145 1.87 -22.79 3.31
C LEU A 145 0.68 -21.83 3.05
N LEU A 146 0.81 -20.55 3.40
CA LEU A 146 -0.25 -19.56 3.21
C LEU A 146 -0.59 -19.35 1.73
N ILE A 147 0.42 -19.22 0.88
CA ILE A 147 0.27 -19.06 -0.57
C ILE A 147 -0.50 -20.24 -1.15
N ARG A 148 -0.08 -21.48 -0.86
CA ARG A 148 -0.75 -22.69 -1.37
C ARG A 148 -2.14 -22.87 -0.79
N LEU A 149 -2.35 -22.51 0.48
CA LEU A 149 -3.68 -22.56 1.10
C LEU A 149 -4.64 -21.62 0.37
N LEU A 150 -4.23 -20.38 0.13
CA LEU A 150 -5.02 -19.41 -0.63
C LEU A 150 -5.33 -19.92 -2.04
N TYR A 151 -4.35 -20.47 -2.74
CA TYR A 151 -4.56 -21.06 -4.07
C TYR A 151 -5.57 -22.20 -4.04
N THR A 152 -5.46 -23.08 -3.05
CA THR A 152 -6.38 -24.21 -2.92
C THR A 152 -7.80 -23.72 -2.63
N ILE A 153 -7.96 -22.73 -1.76
CA ILE A 153 -9.26 -22.11 -1.48
C ILE A 153 -9.84 -21.47 -2.75
N MET A 154 -9.06 -20.70 -3.48
CA MET A 154 -9.53 -20.06 -4.72
C MET A 154 -9.92 -21.07 -5.80
N HIS A 155 -9.20 -22.19 -5.89
CA HIS A 155 -9.45 -23.22 -6.91
C HIS A 155 -10.62 -24.16 -6.55
N THR A 156 -10.79 -24.48 -5.27
CA THR A 156 -11.79 -25.46 -4.82
C THR A 156 -13.11 -24.83 -4.38
N SER A 157 -13.15 -23.51 -4.25
CA SER A 157 -14.35 -22.82 -3.79
C SER A 157 -15.49 -22.99 -4.80
N LYS A 158 -16.56 -23.67 -4.36
CA LYS A 158 -17.82 -23.75 -5.07
C LYS A 158 -18.73 -22.60 -4.69
N ASP A 159 -19.48 -22.10 -5.64
CA ASP A 159 -20.49 -21.08 -5.37
C ASP A 159 -21.59 -21.66 -4.47
N ILE A 160 -21.50 -21.39 -3.17
CA ILE A 160 -22.56 -21.67 -2.22
C ILE A 160 -23.61 -20.57 -2.39
N SER A 161 -24.82 -20.93 -2.83
CA SER A 161 -25.93 -19.99 -2.94
C SER A 161 -26.85 -20.09 -1.72
N PRO A 162 -26.65 -19.30 -0.65
CA PRO A 162 -27.60 -19.25 0.45
C PRO A 162 -28.93 -18.66 -0.06
N LYS A 163 -30.04 -19.28 0.30
CA LYS A 163 -31.40 -18.83 -0.05
C LYS A 163 -31.91 -17.80 0.98
N TRP A 164 -31.23 -16.66 1.11
CA TRP A 164 -31.66 -15.61 2.02
C TRP A 164 -32.57 -14.60 1.30
N PRO A 165 -33.68 -14.15 1.90
CA PRO A 165 -34.59 -13.17 1.29
C PRO A 165 -33.92 -11.87 0.87
N ILE A 166 -32.93 -11.42 1.61
CA ILE A 166 -32.16 -10.19 1.34
C ILE A 166 -31.38 -10.27 0.02
N LEU A 167 -31.04 -11.48 -0.44
CA LEU A 167 -30.40 -11.72 -1.74
C LEU A 167 -31.30 -11.37 -2.93
N HIS A 168 -32.61 -11.34 -2.74
CA HIS A 168 -33.52 -10.92 -3.81
C HIS A 168 -33.33 -9.44 -4.13
N ILE A 169 -33.18 -8.57 -3.11
CA ILE A 169 -32.90 -7.14 -3.28
C ILE A 169 -31.53 -6.93 -3.92
N TYR A 170 -30.51 -7.67 -3.44
CA TYR A 170 -29.18 -7.66 -4.05
C TYR A 170 -29.21 -8.05 -5.53
N ASN A 171 -29.92 -9.11 -5.91
CA ASN A 171 -30.00 -9.56 -7.30
C ASN A 171 -30.70 -8.53 -8.20
N LYS A 172 -31.67 -7.76 -7.67
CA LYS A 172 -32.41 -6.76 -8.44
C LYS A 172 -31.62 -5.46 -8.62
N HIS A 173 -30.91 -5.01 -7.58
CA HIS A 173 -30.18 -3.73 -7.58
C HIS A 173 -28.80 -3.88 -6.89
N PRO A 174 -27.85 -4.64 -7.47
CA PRO A 174 -26.62 -5.02 -6.79
C PRO A 174 -25.76 -3.82 -6.40
N PHE A 175 -25.64 -2.82 -7.27
CA PHE A 175 -24.88 -1.61 -6.99
C PHE A 175 -25.45 -0.82 -5.81
N PHE A 176 -26.73 -0.47 -5.88
CA PHE A 176 -27.36 0.35 -4.83
C PHE A 176 -27.43 -0.38 -3.48
N PHE A 177 -27.64 -1.68 -3.49
CA PHE A 177 -27.65 -2.48 -2.29
C PHE A 177 -26.31 -2.41 -1.57
N VAL A 178 -25.20 -2.64 -2.28
CA VAL A 178 -23.84 -2.60 -1.73
C VAL A 178 -23.49 -1.17 -1.28
N TYR A 179 -23.79 -0.18 -2.13
CA TYR A 179 -23.55 1.24 -1.84
C TYR A 179 -24.18 1.69 -0.52
N ILE A 180 -25.47 1.39 -0.36
CA ILE A 180 -26.22 1.77 0.84
C ILE A 180 -25.70 1.05 2.08
N ILE A 181 -25.34 -0.24 1.99
CA ILE A 181 -24.79 -0.98 3.12
C ILE A 181 -23.46 -0.35 3.56
N ILE A 182 -22.55 -0.05 2.63
CA ILE A 182 -21.28 0.61 2.96
C ILE A 182 -21.56 1.95 3.67
N LEU A 183 -22.46 2.76 3.15
CA LEU A 183 -22.77 4.06 3.73
C LEU A 183 -23.41 3.96 5.12
N ILE A 184 -24.31 3.00 5.35
CA ILE A 184 -24.88 2.75 6.67
C ILE A 184 -23.79 2.35 7.67
N MET A 185 -22.89 1.44 7.29
CA MET A 185 -21.81 1.03 8.18
C MET A 185 -20.82 2.18 8.46
N TRP A 186 -20.49 2.97 7.44
CA TRP A 186 -19.59 4.12 7.61
C TRP A 186 -20.24 5.30 8.35
N SER A 187 -21.56 5.46 8.27
CA SER A 187 -22.24 6.57 8.96
C SER A 187 -21.96 6.59 10.45
N ILE A 188 -21.83 5.45 11.09
CA ILE A 188 -21.47 5.32 12.50
C ILE A 188 -20.12 6.00 12.77
N HIS A 189 -19.12 5.68 11.96
CA HIS A 189 -17.76 6.22 12.08
C HIS A 189 -17.73 7.72 11.79
N LEU A 190 -18.43 8.16 10.73
CA LEU A 190 -18.45 9.57 10.32
C LEU A 190 -19.15 10.45 11.35
N ILE A 191 -20.27 9.97 11.94
CA ILE A 191 -21.00 10.70 12.98
C ILE A 191 -20.17 10.78 14.28
N MET A 192 -19.58 9.65 14.71
CA MET A 192 -18.75 9.63 15.92
C MET A 192 -17.47 10.47 15.79
N ARG A 193 -17.01 10.73 14.58
CA ARG A 193 -15.84 11.57 14.30
C ARG A 193 -16.20 12.95 13.74
N TYR A 194 -17.45 13.38 13.85
CA TYR A 194 -17.85 14.72 13.41
C TYR A 194 -17.03 15.82 14.12
N PRO A 195 -16.55 16.86 13.41
CA PRO A 195 -16.77 17.19 11.99
C PRO A 195 -15.80 16.48 11.04
N GLY A 196 -14.91 15.66 11.52
CA GLY A 196 -13.83 14.98 10.84
C GLY A 196 -12.50 15.18 11.55
N ALA A 197 -11.39 14.89 10.90
CA ALA A 197 -10.05 15.10 11.42
C ALA A 197 -9.24 15.94 10.45
N MET A 198 -8.32 16.75 10.96
CA MET A 198 -7.42 17.58 10.15
C MET A 198 -5.99 17.03 10.28
N SER A 199 -5.22 17.07 9.20
CA SER A 199 -3.79 16.80 9.19
C SER A 199 -3.01 18.08 8.93
N TYR A 200 -1.70 18.03 9.10
CA TYR A 200 -0.79 19.14 8.79
C TYR A 200 -0.98 19.67 7.35
N ASP A 201 -1.07 18.76 6.38
CA ASP A 201 -1.27 19.11 4.98
C ASP A 201 -2.60 19.84 4.73
N ASN A 202 -3.67 19.45 5.43
CA ASN A 202 -4.98 20.08 5.27
C ASN A 202 -4.98 21.52 5.77
N TRP A 203 -4.32 21.80 6.89
CA TRP A 203 -4.15 23.17 7.37
C TRP A 203 -3.39 24.02 6.38
N ARG A 204 -2.30 23.49 5.81
CA ARG A 204 -1.52 24.18 4.78
C ARG A 204 -2.35 24.46 3.52
N GLN A 205 -3.12 23.51 3.05
CA GLN A 205 -4.04 23.68 1.92
C GLN A 205 -5.07 24.79 2.21
N LEU A 206 -5.60 24.80 3.41
CA LEU A 206 -6.58 25.81 3.81
C LEU A 206 -5.96 27.19 3.92
N ALA A 207 -4.73 27.31 4.45
CA ALA A 207 -3.97 28.56 4.48
C ALA A 207 -3.76 29.12 3.07
N TYR A 208 -3.37 28.29 2.13
CA TYR A 208 -3.23 28.67 0.72
C TYR A 208 -4.53 29.18 0.12
N TYR A 209 -5.62 28.44 0.27
CA TYR A 209 -6.91 28.80 -0.31
C TYR A 209 -7.51 30.07 0.28
N MET A 210 -7.31 30.31 1.57
CA MET A 210 -7.84 31.48 2.29
C MET A 210 -6.94 32.72 2.19
N GLY A 211 -5.74 32.61 1.60
CA GLY A 211 -4.81 33.71 1.41
C GLY A 211 -4.00 34.09 2.66
N TYR A 212 -3.89 33.17 3.63
CA TYR A 212 -3.02 33.35 4.80
C TYR A 212 -1.57 32.97 4.55
N ASP A 213 -1.32 32.18 3.50
CA ASP A 213 0.01 31.84 3.02
C ASP A 213 0.03 31.90 1.49
N THR A 214 1.23 32.01 0.91
CA THR A 214 1.41 32.05 -0.54
C THR A 214 0.98 30.73 -1.16
N TYR A 215 -0.01 30.79 -2.04
CA TYR A 215 -0.52 29.58 -2.70
C TYR A 215 0.53 29.06 -3.68
N THR A 216 1.13 27.92 -3.34
CA THR A 216 2.15 27.29 -4.18
C THR A 216 1.71 25.92 -4.68
N THR A 217 2.43 25.41 -5.68
CA THR A 217 2.22 24.04 -6.17
C THR A 217 2.77 22.95 -5.21
N ALA A 218 3.18 23.29 -3.98
CA ALA A 218 3.59 22.28 -2.99
C ALA A 218 2.48 21.26 -2.69
N GLN A 219 1.22 21.73 -2.66
CA GLN A 219 0.04 20.90 -2.55
C GLN A 219 -0.70 20.78 -3.89
N PRO A 220 -1.48 19.71 -4.15
CA PRO A 220 -2.29 19.58 -5.37
C PRO A 220 -3.30 20.72 -5.49
N ILE A 221 -3.20 21.48 -6.58
CA ILE A 221 -3.96 22.72 -6.80
C ILE A 221 -5.47 22.46 -6.74
N PHE A 222 -5.94 21.47 -7.50
CA PHE A 222 -7.35 21.12 -7.56
C PHE A 222 -7.91 20.68 -6.20
N HIS A 223 -7.20 19.79 -5.49
CA HIS A 223 -7.67 19.31 -4.18
C HIS A 223 -7.73 20.46 -3.17
N THR A 224 -6.75 21.34 -3.16
CA THR A 224 -6.69 22.53 -2.31
C THR A 224 -7.89 23.45 -2.58
N TRP A 225 -8.17 23.72 -3.87
CA TRP A 225 -9.32 24.51 -4.29
C TRP A 225 -10.65 23.86 -3.89
N LEU A 226 -10.79 22.55 -4.14
CA LEU A 226 -12.02 21.81 -3.83
C LEU A 226 -12.30 21.81 -2.31
N PHE A 227 -11.31 21.44 -1.52
CA PHE A 227 -11.41 21.42 -0.07
C PHE A 227 -11.72 22.82 0.49
N GLY A 228 -10.97 23.84 0.09
CA GLY A 228 -11.20 25.22 0.50
C GLY A 228 -12.60 25.73 0.14
N THR A 229 -13.13 25.33 -1.02
CA THR A 229 -14.50 25.71 -1.45
C THR A 229 -15.56 25.16 -0.51
N PHE A 230 -15.44 23.91 -0.07
CA PHE A 230 -16.36 23.33 0.93
C PHE A 230 -16.27 24.05 2.27
N ILE A 231 -15.06 24.39 2.74
CA ILE A 231 -14.88 25.14 3.98
C ILE A 231 -15.50 26.54 3.86
N ARG A 232 -15.26 27.23 2.74
CA ARG A 232 -15.85 28.56 2.48
C ARG A 232 -17.38 28.50 2.42
N PHE A 233 -17.94 27.46 1.82
CA PHE A 233 -19.38 27.24 1.84
C PHE A 233 -19.89 27.03 3.28
N GLY A 234 -19.19 26.23 4.09
CA GLY A 234 -19.51 26.06 5.50
C GLY A 234 -19.49 27.38 6.27
N LEU A 235 -18.47 28.20 6.08
CA LEU A 235 -18.39 29.52 6.69
C LEU A 235 -19.53 30.45 6.24
N PHE A 236 -19.93 30.38 4.99
CA PHE A 236 -21.07 31.14 4.46
C PHE A 236 -22.38 30.79 5.16
N ILE A 237 -22.60 29.53 5.54
CA ILE A 237 -23.77 29.07 6.32
C ILE A 237 -23.55 29.13 7.83
N GLY A 238 -22.45 29.75 8.29
CA GLY A 238 -22.16 30.05 9.68
C GLY A 238 -21.37 28.98 10.46
N SER A 239 -20.82 27.95 9.82
CA SER A 239 -20.06 26.91 10.51
C SER A 239 -18.97 26.25 9.65
N SER A 240 -17.71 26.43 10.05
CA SER A 240 -16.57 25.71 9.46
C SER A 240 -16.69 24.18 9.63
N ASN A 241 -17.21 23.72 10.75
CA ASN A 241 -17.48 22.31 11.02
C ASN A 241 -18.39 21.68 9.95
N ILE A 242 -19.45 22.40 9.55
CA ILE A 242 -20.35 21.91 8.49
C ILE A 242 -19.60 21.81 7.17
N GLY A 243 -18.75 22.79 6.84
CA GLY A 243 -17.93 22.76 5.63
C GLY A 243 -17.00 21.55 5.59
N LEU A 244 -16.31 21.27 6.69
CA LEU A 244 -15.43 20.09 6.82
C LEU A 244 -16.23 18.80 6.67
N PHE A 245 -17.34 18.68 7.38
CA PHE A 245 -18.18 17.48 7.32
C PHE A 245 -18.77 17.24 5.93
N LEU A 246 -19.20 18.28 5.23
CA LEU A 246 -19.71 18.16 3.86
C LEU A 246 -18.63 17.67 2.90
N PHE A 247 -17.39 18.12 3.04
CA PHE A 247 -16.29 17.60 2.24
C PHE A 247 -16.03 16.12 2.54
N ILE A 248 -15.98 15.74 3.81
CA ILE A 248 -15.84 14.35 4.25
C ILE A 248 -16.97 13.48 3.72
N LEU A 249 -18.20 13.95 3.78
CA LEU A 249 -19.36 13.25 3.23
C LEU A 249 -19.22 13.08 1.71
N PHE A 250 -18.84 14.15 0.99
CA PHE A 250 -18.60 14.10 -0.46
C PHE A 250 -17.57 13.02 -0.84
N GLN A 251 -16.41 13.04 -0.22
CA GLN A 251 -15.37 12.04 -0.53
C GLN A 251 -15.79 10.61 -0.13
N SER A 252 -16.54 10.46 0.97
CA SER A 252 -17.05 9.17 1.43
C SER A 252 -18.09 8.59 0.47
N LEU A 253 -18.98 9.43 -0.06
CA LEU A 253 -19.97 9.02 -1.08
C LEU A 253 -19.28 8.54 -2.35
N LEU A 254 -18.23 9.25 -2.81
CA LEU A 254 -17.48 8.85 -3.99
C LEU A 254 -16.75 7.51 -3.78
N MET A 255 -16.06 7.34 -2.66
CA MET A 255 -15.36 6.10 -2.37
C MET A 255 -16.32 4.92 -2.23
N ALA A 256 -17.42 5.09 -1.49
CA ALA A 256 -18.44 4.04 -1.37
C ALA A 256 -19.02 3.63 -2.72
N ALA A 257 -19.21 4.60 -3.63
CA ALA A 257 -19.67 4.32 -4.99
C ALA A 257 -18.65 3.49 -5.79
N VAL A 258 -17.35 3.85 -5.73
CA VAL A 258 -16.30 3.10 -6.42
C VAL A 258 -16.13 1.70 -5.82
N LEU A 259 -16.20 1.55 -4.50
CA LEU A 259 -16.17 0.24 -3.84
C LEU A 259 -17.39 -0.63 -4.21
N ALA A 260 -18.59 -0.05 -4.29
CA ALA A 260 -19.79 -0.75 -4.76
C ALA A 260 -19.66 -1.15 -6.24
N TYR A 261 -19.08 -0.28 -7.06
CA TYR A 261 -18.77 -0.55 -8.45
C TYR A 261 -17.76 -1.70 -8.61
N THR A 262 -16.74 -1.75 -7.75
CA THR A 262 -15.78 -2.87 -7.72
C THR A 262 -16.52 -4.21 -7.53
N LEU A 263 -17.45 -4.30 -6.58
CA LEU A 263 -18.21 -5.52 -6.33
C LEU A 263 -19.17 -5.87 -7.48
N LEU A 264 -19.73 -4.86 -8.15
CA LEU A 264 -20.54 -5.07 -9.36
C LEU A 264 -19.69 -5.70 -10.48
N ILE A 265 -18.50 -5.17 -10.72
CA ILE A 265 -17.56 -5.68 -11.72
C ILE A 265 -17.04 -7.08 -11.34
N MET A 266 -16.73 -7.35 -10.08
CA MET A 266 -16.41 -8.70 -9.60
C MET A 266 -17.54 -9.69 -9.89
N THR A 267 -18.79 -9.24 -9.88
CA THR A 267 -19.94 -10.07 -10.25
C THR A 267 -19.94 -10.40 -11.73
N SER A 268 -19.65 -9.43 -12.60
CA SER A 268 -19.55 -9.65 -14.06
C SER A 268 -18.37 -10.56 -14.43
N TRP A 269 -17.34 -10.60 -13.62
CA TRP A 269 -16.18 -11.50 -13.77
C TRP A 269 -16.40 -12.89 -13.19
N HIS A 270 -17.64 -13.22 -12.80
CA HIS A 270 -17.99 -14.50 -12.17
C HIS A 270 -17.13 -14.85 -10.94
N THR A 271 -16.66 -13.83 -10.20
CA THR A 271 -15.92 -14.04 -8.96
C THR A 271 -16.78 -14.80 -7.94
N PRO A 272 -16.24 -15.79 -7.21
CA PRO A 272 -16.98 -16.57 -6.23
C PRO A 272 -17.73 -15.70 -5.22
N ARG A 273 -18.95 -16.06 -4.86
CA ARG A 273 -19.81 -15.28 -3.95
C ARG A 273 -19.18 -15.04 -2.57
N TRP A 274 -18.51 -16.06 -2.04
CA TRP A 274 -17.85 -15.94 -0.75
C TRP A 274 -16.77 -14.84 -0.75
N LEU A 275 -16.02 -14.69 -1.85
CA LEU A 275 -14.98 -13.66 -1.98
C LEU A 275 -15.61 -12.26 -2.07
N ARG A 276 -16.71 -12.12 -2.82
CA ARG A 276 -17.46 -10.85 -2.88
C ARG A 276 -18.04 -10.46 -1.52
N LEU A 277 -18.58 -11.43 -0.78
CA LEU A 277 -19.08 -11.19 0.59
C LEU A 277 -17.94 -10.83 1.55
N LEU A 278 -16.81 -11.53 1.48
CA LEU A 278 -15.62 -11.19 2.28
C LEU A 278 -15.13 -9.78 1.96
N THR A 279 -15.06 -9.42 0.68
CA THR A 279 -14.68 -8.07 0.25
C THR A 279 -15.65 -7.01 0.78
N LEU A 280 -16.97 -7.26 0.71
CA LEU A 280 -17.97 -6.37 1.29
C LEU A 280 -17.80 -6.24 2.82
N CYS A 281 -17.59 -7.35 3.53
CA CYS A 281 -17.32 -7.32 4.96
C CYS A 281 -16.09 -6.48 5.31
N ILE A 282 -15.00 -6.63 4.55
CA ILE A 282 -13.77 -5.85 4.72
C ILE A 282 -14.07 -4.35 4.48
N TYR A 283 -14.77 -4.00 3.41
CA TYR A 283 -15.13 -2.60 3.13
C TYR A 283 -16.01 -1.96 4.22
N CYS A 284 -16.88 -2.74 4.83
CA CYS A 284 -17.80 -2.28 5.87
C CYS A 284 -17.16 -2.18 7.26
N ILE A 285 -16.28 -3.15 7.61
CA ILE A 285 -15.85 -3.37 9.00
C ILE A 285 -14.42 -2.89 9.23
N ALA A 286 -13.53 -2.99 8.22
CA ALA A 286 -12.15 -2.60 8.40
C ALA A 286 -12.03 -1.08 8.64
N PRO A 287 -11.46 -0.67 9.78
CA PRO A 287 -11.33 0.76 10.13
C PRO A 287 -10.59 1.57 9.08
N TYR A 288 -9.75 0.92 8.29
CA TYR A 288 -9.01 1.52 7.20
C TYR A 288 -9.90 2.33 6.27
N PHE A 289 -11.04 1.78 5.83
CA PHE A 289 -11.89 2.48 4.87
C PHE A 289 -12.68 3.62 5.52
N ALA A 290 -13.42 3.33 6.59
CA ALA A 290 -14.25 4.32 7.28
C ALA A 290 -13.42 5.36 8.05
N GLY A 291 -12.30 4.94 8.65
CA GLY A 291 -11.41 5.82 9.42
C GLY A 291 -10.73 6.85 8.53
N TYR A 292 -10.19 6.44 7.38
CA TYR A 292 -9.60 7.37 6.41
C TYR A 292 -10.63 8.30 5.78
N ALA A 293 -11.86 7.85 5.61
CA ALA A 293 -12.94 8.70 5.09
C ALA A 293 -13.15 9.98 5.92
N ALA A 294 -12.83 9.93 7.23
CA ALA A 294 -12.94 11.07 8.12
C ALA A 294 -11.81 12.12 7.99
N PHE A 295 -10.81 11.88 7.13
CA PHE A 295 -9.70 12.80 6.88
C PHE A 295 -9.82 13.41 5.48
N PRO A 296 -9.78 14.73 5.31
CA PRO A 296 -9.86 15.39 4.00
C PRO A 296 -8.50 15.39 3.29
N ILE A 297 -7.84 14.22 3.21
CA ILE A 297 -6.52 14.09 2.60
C ILE A 297 -6.61 13.89 1.08
N LYS A 298 -5.69 14.54 0.38
CA LYS A 298 -5.54 14.43 -1.08
C LYS A 298 -5.45 12.99 -1.59
N ASP A 299 -4.80 12.13 -0.80
CA ASP A 299 -4.59 10.73 -1.13
C ASP A 299 -5.89 9.92 -1.20
N TYR A 300 -6.92 10.32 -0.47
CA TYR A 300 -8.20 9.63 -0.48
C TYR A 300 -8.91 9.75 -1.84
N LEU A 301 -9.01 10.96 -2.38
CA LEU A 301 -9.59 11.18 -3.71
C LEU A 301 -8.69 10.66 -4.83
N PHE A 302 -7.36 10.69 -4.64
CA PHE A 302 -6.43 10.02 -5.54
C PHE A 302 -6.73 8.51 -5.64
N VAL A 303 -6.94 7.83 -4.50
CA VAL A 303 -7.28 6.39 -4.46
C VAL A 303 -8.65 6.12 -5.11
N VAL A 304 -9.65 6.99 -4.92
CA VAL A 304 -10.94 6.91 -5.64
C VAL A 304 -10.69 6.88 -7.14
N GLY A 305 -9.89 7.81 -7.65
CA GLY A 305 -9.54 7.89 -9.07
C GLY A 305 -8.75 6.69 -9.56
N LEU A 306 -7.70 6.32 -8.83
CA LEU A 306 -6.82 5.19 -9.16
C LEU A 306 -7.58 3.86 -9.20
N LEU A 307 -8.45 3.60 -8.23
CA LEU A 307 -9.25 2.39 -8.17
C LEU A 307 -10.24 2.32 -9.34
N LEU A 308 -11.00 3.41 -9.56
CA LEU A 308 -11.94 3.49 -10.68
C LEU A 308 -11.23 3.26 -12.02
N TRP A 309 -10.12 3.95 -12.24
CA TRP A 309 -9.33 3.83 -13.45
C TRP A 309 -8.71 2.42 -13.63
N THR A 310 -8.22 1.79 -12.55
CA THR A 310 -7.71 0.42 -12.60
C THR A 310 -8.79 -0.59 -12.99
N ILE A 311 -10.01 -0.43 -12.45
CA ILE A 311 -11.16 -1.27 -12.82
C ILE A 311 -11.45 -1.15 -14.32
N GLU A 312 -11.41 0.07 -14.86
CA GLU A 312 -11.65 0.30 -16.28
C GLU A 312 -10.56 -0.30 -17.16
N ILE A 313 -9.27 -0.24 -16.75
CA ILE A 313 -8.19 -0.94 -17.46
C ILE A 313 -8.46 -2.44 -17.52
N ILE A 314 -8.78 -3.06 -16.37
CA ILE A 314 -9.01 -4.51 -16.32
C ILE A 314 -10.23 -4.88 -17.16
N SER A 315 -11.33 -4.12 -17.05
CA SER A 315 -12.54 -4.33 -17.83
C SER A 315 -12.28 -4.26 -19.33
N LEU A 316 -11.41 -3.36 -19.72
CA LEU A 316 -10.96 -3.14 -21.07
C LEU A 316 -10.12 -4.30 -21.61
N LEU A 317 -9.12 -4.77 -20.84
CA LEU A 317 -8.27 -5.89 -21.23
C LEU A 317 -9.04 -7.21 -21.34
N GLN A 318 -10.20 -7.33 -20.69
CA GLN A 318 -11.09 -8.49 -20.80
C GLN A 318 -12.02 -8.47 -22.02
N LYS A 319 -12.22 -7.31 -22.63
CA LYS A 319 -13.03 -7.20 -23.87
C LYS A 319 -12.23 -7.69 -25.07
N GLU A 320 -12.14 -9.00 -25.23
CA GLU A 320 -11.43 -9.62 -26.35
C GLU A 320 -11.97 -9.19 -27.71
N ASN A 321 -11.06 -8.82 -28.61
CA ASN A 321 -11.26 -8.68 -30.07
C ASN A 321 -12.39 -7.76 -30.55
N LYS A 322 -13.03 -6.95 -29.72
CA LYS A 322 -14.03 -5.98 -30.14
C LYS A 322 -13.46 -4.56 -30.11
N SER A 323 -13.78 -3.77 -31.10
CA SER A 323 -13.34 -2.38 -31.21
C SER A 323 -13.71 -1.61 -29.93
N TRP A 324 -12.74 -0.92 -29.33
CA TRP A 324 -12.77 -0.40 -27.97
C TRP A 324 -13.80 0.71 -27.74
N PHE A 325 -14.03 1.53 -28.75
CA PHE A 325 -14.80 2.76 -28.58
C PHE A 325 -16.02 2.88 -29.54
N LEU A 326 -16.21 1.98 -30.50
CA LEU A 326 -17.15 2.22 -31.59
C LEU A 326 -17.97 1.00 -32.03
N ASN A 327 -18.10 -0.07 -31.25
CA ASN A 327 -19.01 -1.14 -31.65
C ASN A 327 -20.46 -0.70 -31.42
N LYS A 328 -21.15 -0.35 -32.51
CA LYS A 328 -22.61 -0.40 -32.56
C LYS A 328 -23.04 -1.80 -32.14
N SER A 329 -23.76 -1.88 -31.03
CA SER A 329 -24.34 -3.11 -30.50
C SER A 329 -25.47 -3.56 -31.44
N GLU A 330 -25.17 -4.36 -32.46
CA GLU A 330 -26.19 -5.05 -33.24
C GLU A 330 -26.68 -6.38 -32.63
N THR A 331 -26.14 -6.79 -31.48
CA THR A 331 -26.44 -8.12 -30.89
C THR A 331 -26.89 -8.12 -29.43
N VAL A 332 -27.21 -6.97 -28.83
CA VAL A 332 -27.57 -6.90 -27.39
C VAL A 332 -29.07 -7.07 -27.09
N LEU A 333 -29.90 -7.40 -28.07
CA LEU A 333 -31.36 -7.54 -27.86
C LEU A 333 -31.86 -8.98 -27.59
N LYS A 334 -30.98 -9.96 -27.28
CA LYS A 334 -31.48 -11.34 -27.06
C LYS A 334 -31.19 -12.00 -25.73
N ASP A 335 -30.47 -11.39 -24.81
CA ASP A 335 -30.30 -11.96 -23.45
C ASP A 335 -30.58 -10.93 -22.36
N THR A 336 -31.87 -10.75 -22.06
CA THR A 336 -32.39 -9.88 -21.00
C THR A 336 -32.23 -10.46 -19.58
N SER A 337 -31.38 -11.45 -19.37
CA SER A 337 -31.23 -12.12 -18.08
C SER A 337 -29.86 -11.94 -17.38
N SER A 338 -28.92 -11.15 -17.92
CA SER A 338 -27.67 -10.87 -17.23
C SER A 338 -27.64 -9.44 -16.67
N THR A 339 -27.90 -9.34 -15.40
CA THR A 339 -27.63 -8.17 -14.54
C THR A 339 -26.15 -7.78 -14.64
N GLY A 340 -25.80 -6.74 -15.42
CA GLY A 340 -24.46 -6.18 -15.36
C GLY A 340 -23.80 -5.65 -16.63
N ASN A 341 -24.48 -5.56 -17.76
CA ASN A 341 -23.88 -4.93 -18.94
C ASN A 341 -23.91 -3.40 -18.81
N ILE A 342 -22.77 -2.83 -18.44
CA ILE A 342 -22.55 -1.38 -18.41
C ILE A 342 -22.34 -0.90 -19.85
N PRO A 343 -23.02 0.17 -20.30
CA PRO A 343 -22.83 0.75 -21.63
C PRO A 343 -21.37 1.18 -21.86
N ASP A 344 -20.86 0.98 -23.06
CA ASP A 344 -19.45 1.34 -23.39
C ASP A 344 -19.14 2.83 -23.15
N LEU A 345 -20.10 3.71 -23.38
CA LEU A 345 -19.96 5.15 -23.10
C LEU A 345 -19.73 5.42 -21.61
N LEU A 346 -20.35 4.64 -20.72
CA LEU A 346 -20.17 4.80 -19.28
C LEU A 346 -18.78 4.33 -18.83
N HIS A 347 -18.21 3.30 -19.45
CA HIS A 347 -16.84 2.89 -19.22
C HIS A 347 -15.84 3.99 -19.63
N VAL A 348 -16.05 4.63 -20.79
CA VAL A 348 -15.22 5.78 -21.22
C VAL A 348 -15.36 6.95 -20.24
N PHE A 349 -16.56 7.24 -19.78
CA PHE A 349 -16.80 8.28 -18.78
C PHE A 349 -16.06 7.98 -17.46
N PHE A 350 -16.17 6.76 -16.94
CA PHE A 350 -15.47 6.34 -15.72
C PHE A 350 -13.95 6.34 -15.90
N TRP A 351 -13.46 5.98 -17.09
CA TRP A 351 -12.05 6.12 -17.44
C TRP A 351 -11.55 7.56 -17.29
N ILE A 352 -12.28 8.51 -17.90
CA ILE A 352 -11.91 9.92 -17.88
C ILE A 352 -11.96 10.48 -16.46
N ILE A 353 -13.04 10.20 -15.73
CA ILE A 353 -13.20 10.67 -14.34
C ILE A 353 -12.16 10.05 -13.41
N GLY A 354 -11.92 8.74 -13.51
CA GLY A 354 -10.90 8.07 -12.72
C GLY A 354 -9.51 8.64 -12.95
N ALA A 355 -9.11 8.80 -14.22
CA ALA A 355 -7.85 9.42 -14.58
C ALA A 355 -7.77 10.89 -14.11
N ALA A 356 -8.86 11.66 -14.23
CA ALA A 356 -8.89 13.05 -13.78
C ALA A 356 -8.66 13.19 -12.27
N PHE A 357 -9.37 12.44 -11.43
CA PHE A 357 -9.14 12.46 -9.99
C PHE A 357 -7.72 12.01 -9.63
N MET A 358 -7.20 10.97 -10.30
CA MET A 358 -5.84 10.50 -10.07
C MET A 358 -4.80 11.57 -10.39
N ILE A 359 -4.94 12.28 -11.50
CA ILE A 359 -3.99 13.33 -11.93
C ILE A 359 -4.12 14.58 -11.06
N LEU A 360 -5.35 15.05 -10.81
CA LEU A 360 -5.63 16.31 -10.12
C LEU A 360 -5.35 16.25 -8.61
N CYS A 361 -5.51 15.08 -7.98
CA CYS A 361 -5.35 14.95 -6.53
C CYS A 361 -3.91 14.63 -6.12
N ARG A 362 -3.05 14.18 -7.05
CA ARG A 362 -1.63 13.91 -6.76
C ARG A 362 -0.74 14.18 -7.96
N LYS A 363 0.37 14.92 -7.75
CA LYS A 363 1.34 15.24 -8.82
C LYS A 363 1.88 13.98 -9.53
N ASN A 364 2.08 12.89 -8.78
CA ASN A 364 2.58 11.64 -9.35
C ASN A 364 1.53 10.90 -10.20
N GLY A 365 0.26 11.27 -10.11
CA GLY A 365 -0.83 10.66 -10.88
C GLY A 365 -0.64 10.77 -12.39
N ILE A 366 -0.10 11.91 -12.87
CA ILE A 366 0.18 12.11 -14.29
C ILE A 366 1.21 11.11 -14.84
N TYR A 367 2.25 10.79 -14.06
CA TYR A 367 3.29 9.83 -14.47
C TYR A 367 2.72 8.41 -14.54
N ILE A 368 1.91 8.03 -13.55
CA ILE A 368 1.21 6.72 -13.54
C ILE A 368 0.31 6.63 -14.78
N TYR A 369 -0.45 7.69 -15.05
CA TYR A 369 -1.35 7.74 -16.20
C TYR A 369 -0.61 7.62 -17.53
N ILE A 370 0.44 8.41 -17.75
CA ILE A 370 1.20 8.41 -19.00
C ILE A 370 1.86 7.06 -19.25
N LEU A 371 2.57 6.51 -18.25
CA LEU A 371 3.27 5.23 -18.38
C LEU A 371 2.30 4.08 -18.69
N THR A 372 1.18 4.03 -17.99
CA THR A 372 0.18 2.97 -18.21
C THR A 372 -0.57 3.16 -19.52
N SER A 373 -0.89 4.41 -19.89
CA SER A 373 -1.52 4.71 -21.18
C SER A 373 -0.62 4.34 -22.36
N LEU A 374 0.68 4.61 -22.25
CA LEU A 374 1.68 4.19 -23.23
C LEU A 374 1.74 2.65 -23.36
N PHE A 375 1.74 1.95 -22.23
CA PHE A 375 1.71 0.48 -22.22
C PHE A 375 0.43 -0.07 -22.88
N ILE A 376 -0.72 0.49 -22.54
CA ILE A 376 -2.02 0.14 -23.15
C ILE A 376 -2.00 0.42 -24.66
N LEU A 377 -1.47 1.56 -25.09
CA LEU A 377 -1.35 1.90 -26.50
C LEU A 377 -0.44 0.90 -27.24
N ILE A 378 0.69 0.49 -26.66
CA ILE A 378 1.58 -0.52 -27.24
C ILE A 378 0.87 -1.87 -27.39
N LEU A 379 0.16 -2.31 -26.34
CA LEU A 379 -0.64 -3.56 -26.41
C LEU A 379 -1.70 -3.45 -27.48
N PHE A 380 -2.38 -2.33 -27.55
CA PHE A 380 -3.41 -2.07 -28.55
C PHE A 380 -2.83 -2.11 -29.97
N LEU A 381 -1.72 -1.44 -30.24
CA LEU A 381 -1.05 -1.44 -31.54
C LEU A 381 -0.54 -2.83 -31.98
N ARG A 382 -0.14 -3.68 -31.04
CA ARG A 382 0.28 -5.06 -31.34
C ARG A 382 -0.87 -5.95 -31.79
N HIS A 383 -2.07 -5.73 -31.27
CA HIS A 383 -3.26 -6.53 -31.54
C HIS A 383 -4.10 -5.99 -32.71
N ILE A 384 -3.82 -4.76 -33.15
CA ILE A 384 -4.60 -4.09 -34.19
C ILE A 384 -3.83 -4.08 -35.51
N ARG A 385 -4.22 -4.96 -36.41
CA ARG A 385 -4.10 -4.76 -37.86
C ARG A 385 -5.27 -3.88 -38.34
N LYS A 386 -5.66 -2.82 -37.63
CA LYS A 386 -6.93 -2.13 -37.80
C LYS A 386 -6.78 -0.73 -38.39
N SER A 387 -7.93 -0.11 -38.66
CA SER A 387 -8.01 1.13 -39.40
C SER A 387 -7.28 2.29 -38.68
N PRO A 388 -6.66 3.21 -39.42
CA PRO A 388 -6.05 4.42 -38.86
C PRO A 388 -7.02 5.23 -38.00
N ARG A 389 -8.33 5.12 -38.26
CA ARG A 389 -9.38 5.80 -37.49
C ARG A 389 -9.49 5.28 -36.07
N GLU A 390 -9.36 3.96 -35.83
CA GLU A 390 -9.43 3.37 -34.48
C GLU A 390 -8.21 3.74 -33.65
N VAL A 391 -7.04 3.77 -34.27
CA VAL A 391 -5.80 4.26 -33.62
C VAL A 391 -5.94 5.72 -33.20
N LEU A 392 -6.42 6.56 -34.11
CA LEU A 392 -6.63 7.99 -33.83
C LEU A 392 -7.64 8.19 -32.68
N MET A 393 -8.76 7.46 -32.69
CA MET A 393 -9.77 7.56 -31.62
C MET A 393 -9.21 7.11 -30.26
N SER A 394 -8.37 6.10 -30.21
CA SER A 394 -7.73 5.65 -28.99
C SER A 394 -6.77 6.72 -28.44
N ILE A 395 -5.96 7.33 -29.31
CA ILE A 395 -5.07 8.43 -28.93
C ILE A 395 -5.88 9.62 -28.39
N ILE A 396 -6.99 9.97 -29.04
CA ILE A 396 -7.87 11.06 -28.57
C ILE A 396 -8.41 10.76 -27.18
N VAL A 397 -8.94 9.56 -26.94
CA VAL A 397 -9.50 9.19 -25.62
C VAL A 397 -8.42 9.18 -24.54
N LEU A 398 -7.20 8.73 -24.86
CA LEU A 398 -6.07 8.79 -23.93
C LEU A 398 -5.59 10.24 -23.67
N ALA A 399 -5.77 11.16 -24.63
CA ALA A 399 -5.37 12.55 -24.44
C ALA A 399 -6.40 13.38 -23.62
N ILE A 400 -7.69 13.02 -23.64
CA ILE A 400 -8.76 13.79 -22.98
C ILE A 400 -8.47 14.06 -21.48
N PRO A 401 -8.12 13.06 -20.63
CA PRO A 401 -7.85 13.31 -19.23
C PRO A 401 -6.70 14.31 -19.02
N VAL A 402 -5.65 14.22 -19.81
CA VAL A 402 -4.48 15.12 -19.70
C VAL A 402 -4.88 16.56 -20.06
N VAL A 403 -5.60 16.75 -21.16
CA VAL A 403 -6.05 18.08 -21.59
C VAL A 403 -7.04 18.66 -20.57
N LEU A 404 -8.01 17.86 -20.12
CA LEU A 404 -9.01 18.28 -19.13
C LEU A 404 -8.35 18.71 -17.82
N THR A 405 -7.45 17.90 -17.27
CA THR A 405 -6.80 18.18 -15.98
C THR A 405 -5.86 19.36 -16.08
N SER A 406 -5.09 19.46 -17.17
CA SER A 406 -4.24 20.63 -17.42
C SER A 406 -5.05 21.93 -17.54
N SER A 407 -6.22 21.88 -18.20
CA SER A 407 -7.11 23.05 -18.32
C SER A 407 -7.69 23.47 -16.97
N ILE A 408 -8.08 22.52 -16.14
CA ILE A 408 -8.59 22.79 -14.78
C ILE A 408 -7.48 23.42 -13.91
N ASP A 409 -6.30 22.79 -13.86
CA ASP A 409 -5.18 23.31 -13.07
C ASP A 409 -4.74 24.70 -13.55
N THR A 410 -4.68 24.93 -14.85
CA THR A 410 -4.36 26.24 -15.41
C THR A 410 -5.40 27.29 -15.03
N ALA A 411 -6.68 26.95 -15.09
CA ALA A 411 -7.75 27.88 -14.71
C ALA A 411 -7.66 28.27 -13.23
N ILE A 412 -7.43 27.31 -12.34
CA ILE A 412 -7.28 27.58 -10.90
C ILE A 412 -5.99 28.36 -10.64
N THR A 413 -4.88 27.97 -11.26
CA THR A 413 -3.58 28.66 -11.15
C THR A 413 -3.69 30.14 -11.51
N ASN A 414 -4.32 30.44 -12.63
CA ASN A 414 -4.50 31.82 -13.08
C ASN A 414 -5.45 32.61 -12.17
N HIS A 415 -6.49 31.97 -11.65
CA HIS A 415 -7.45 32.66 -10.77
C HIS A 415 -6.87 33.00 -9.40
N TYR A 416 -6.06 32.10 -8.82
CA TYR A 416 -5.48 32.27 -7.48
C TYR A 416 -4.02 32.72 -7.51
N ASN A 417 -3.42 33.00 -8.67
CA ASN A 417 -2.00 33.37 -8.85
C ASN A 417 -1.07 32.35 -8.17
N VAL A 418 -1.31 31.06 -8.39
CA VAL A 418 -0.52 29.98 -7.77
C VAL A 418 0.92 30.02 -8.26
N ILE A 419 1.88 30.05 -7.33
CA ILE A 419 3.30 30.11 -7.63
C ILE A 419 3.88 28.70 -7.72
N GLN A 420 4.78 28.49 -8.69
CA GLN A 420 5.50 27.23 -8.82
C GLN A 420 6.44 27.04 -7.61
N ASP A 421 6.26 25.96 -6.89
CA ASP A 421 7.16 25.58 -5.79
C ASP A 421 8.49 25.03 -6.32
N SER A 422 9.50 25.00 -5.46
CA SER A 422 10.81 24.44 -5.79
C SER A 422 10.71 22.94 -6.12
N PRO A 423 11.62 22.40 -6.93
CA PRO A 423 11.61 20.99 -7.32
C PRO A 423 12.02 20.02 -6.20
N LYS A 424 12.28 20.50 -4.98
CA LYS A 424 12.78 19.73 -3.84
C LYS A 424 11.98 18.45 -3.54
N GLU A 425 10.65 18.49 -3.77
CA GLU A 425 9.79 17.33 -3.58
C GLU A 425 10.10 16.18 -4.56
N MET A 426 10.54 16.51 -5.77
CA MET A 426 10.92 15.51 -6.77
C MET A 426 12.24 14.81 -6.42
N PHE A 427 13.10 15.48 -5.66
CA PHE A 427 14.44 15.01 -5.33
C PHE A 427 14.55 14.45 -3.91
N SER A 428 13.43 14.23 -3.23
CA SER A 428 13.40 13.67 -1.87
C SER A 428 14.25 12.40 -1.73
N LEU A 429 14.14 11.47 -2.69
CA LEU A 429 14.91 10.22 -2.65
C LEU A 429 16.43 10.44 -2.88
N PRO A 430 16.89 11.13 -3.94
CA PRO A 430 18.31 11.45 -4.10
C PRO A 430 18.89 12.21 -2.89
N PHE A 431 18.18 13.18 -2.36
CA PHE A 431 18.64 13.94 -1.20
C PHE A 431 18.83 13.07 0.06
N GLN A 432 17.90 12.16 0.30
CA GLN A 432 17.98 11.21 1.39
C GLN A 432 19.16 10.23 1.22
N GLN A 433 19.43 9.80 0.00
CA GLN A 433 20.55 8.94 -0.33
C GLN A 433 21.88 9.65 -0.09
N THR A 434 22.01 10.91 -0.53
CA THR A 434 23.19 11.73 -0.26
C THR A 434 23.38 11.96 1.25
N ALA A 435 22.32 12.28 1.99
CA ALA A 435 22.43 12.49 3.44
C ALA A 435 22.92 11.23 4.17
N ARG A 436 22.42 10.05 3.78
CA ARG A 436 22.94 8.79 4.32
C ARG A 436 24.40 8.57 3.93
N PHE A 437 24.78 8.86 2.69
CA PHE A 437 26.14 8.69 2.22
C PHE A 437 27.11 9.59 3.00
N VAL A 438 26.75 10.86 3.18
CA VAL A 438 27.54 11.81 3.99
C VAL A 438 27.67 11.34 5.44
N ARG A 439 26.60 10.80 6.03
CA ARG A 439 26.62 10.24 7.40
C ARG A 439 27.56 9.03 7.52
N ASP A 440 27.47 8.08 6.56
CA ASP A 440 28.15 6.78 6.67
C ASP A 440 29.55 6.77 6.06
N TYR A 441 29.84 7.65 5.06
CA TYR A 441 31.07 7.69 4.27
C TYR A 441 31.60 9.12 4.06
N GLY A 442 31.26 10.07 4.92
CA GLY A 442 31.67 11.47 4.80
C GLY A 442 33.19 11.70 4.70
N ASP A 443 33.99 10.83 5.31
CA ASP A 443 35.45 10.88 5.24
C ASP A 443 36.01 10.50 3.84
N GLU A 444 35.23 9.84 3.00
CA GLU A 444 35.63 9.41 1.67
C GLU A 444 35.28 10.46 0.58
N ILE A 445 34.52 11.50 0.93
CA ILE A 445 34.08 12.55 0.02
C ILE A 445 35.19 13.56 -0.20
N SER A 446 35.53 13.84 -1.48
CA SER A 446 36.51 14.86 -1.82
C SER A 446 36.01 16.27 -1.49
N ASP A 447 36.93 17.20 -1.24
CA ASP A 447 36.55 18.59 -0.95
C ASP A 447 35.79 19.26 -2.12
N ASP A 448 36.11 18.91 -3.37
CA ASP A 448 35.38 19.36 -4.55
C ASP A 448 33.94 18.86 -4.56
N ASP A 449 33.72 17.57 -4.23
CA ASP A 449 32.37 16.98 -4.15
C ASP A 449 31.56 17.61 -3.00
N LYS A 450 32.22 17.88 -1.85
CA LYS A 450 31.59 18.60 -0.72
C LYS A 450 31.11 19.98 -1.14
N GLU A 451 31.94 20.73 -1.88
CA GLU A 451 31.57 22.05 -2.39
C GLU A 451 30.35 21.97 -3.33
N ILE A 452 30.32 20.94 -4.20
CA ILE A 452 29.20 20.75 -5.13
C ILE A 452 27.92 20.41 -4.38
N ILE A 453 27.96 19.50 -3.41
CA ILE A 453 26.80 19.15 -2.58
C ILE A 453 26.33 20.37 -1.77
N SER A 454 27.26 21.15 -1.22
CA SER A 454 26.98 22.36 -0.43
C SER A 454 26.29 23.47 -1.22
N LYS A 455 26.33 23.45 -2.55
CA LYS A 455 25.55 24.38 -3.40
C LYS A 455 24.07 24.01 -3.50
N VAL A 456 23.72 22.78 -3.12
CA VAL A 456 22.36 22.25 -3.26
C VAL A 456 21.71 21.96 -1.92
N LEU A 457 22.48 21.43 -0.96
CA LEU A 457 22.03 21.00 0.35
C LEU A 457 22.96 21.54 1.44
N ASP A 458 22.50 21.62 2.68
CA ASP A 458 23.31 21.98 3.84
C ASP A 458 24.20 20.81 4.26
N TYR A 459 25.35 20.68 3.59
CA TYR A 459 26.26 19.54 3.71
C TYR A 459 26.63 19.20 5.16
N ASP A 460 26.99 20.21 5.94
CA ASP A 460 27.54 20.03 7.29
C ASP A 460 26.49 19.42 8.24
N ASN A 461 25.23 19.73 8.02
CA ASN A 461 24.12 19.24 8.85
C ASN A 461 23.46 17.97 8.30
N LEU A 462 23.80 17.49 7.09
CA LEU A 462 23.19 16.31 6.49
C LEU A 462 23.22 15.05 7.39
N PRO A 463 24.33 14.73 8.09
CA PRO A 463 24.39 13.56 8.95
C PRO A 463 23.34 13.57 10.08
N GLU A 464 23.09 14.76 10.66
CA GLU A 464 22.12 14.93 11.75
C GLU A 464 20.68 15.02 11.24
N LEU A 465 20.49 15.54 10.03
CA LEU A 465 19.19 15.69 9.37
C LEU A 465 18.70 14.39 8.73
N TYR A 466 19.58 13.42 8.53
CA TYR A 466 19.16 12.12 8.01
C TYR A 466 18.17 11.45 8.96
N SER A 467 17.01 11.10 8.45
CA SER A 467 15.98 10.36 9.17
C SER A 467 15.59 9.11 8.40
N GLU A 468 15.54 7.98 9.09
CA GLU A 468 15.11 6.70 8.52
C GLU A 468 13.67 6.75 7.99
N MET A 469 12.85 7.60 8.58
CA MET A 469 11.40 7.63 8.32
C MET A 469 11.00 8.62 7.24
N THR A 470 11.75 9.72 7.05
CA THR A 470 11.34 10.83 6.18
C THR A 470 12.53 11.59 5.60
N ALA A 471 12.37 12.04 4.36
CA ALA A 471 13.33 12.92 3.71
C ALA A 471 13.09 14.41 4.03
N ASP A 472 12.05 14.74 4.80
CA ASP A 472 11.61 16.12 5.03
C ASP A 472 12.70 17.01 5.64
N PRO A 473 13.45 16.61 6.68
CA PRO A 473 14.49 17.46 7.23
C PRO A 473 15.59 17.78 6.20
N VAL A 474 16.00 16.79 5.42
CA VAL A 474 17.04 16.96 4.40
C VAL A 474 16.57 17.86 3.26
N LYS A 475 15.38 17.59 2.68
CA LYS A 475 14.87 18.37 1.54
C LYS A 475 14.55 19.83 1.87
N THR A 476 14.33 20.17 3.15
CA THR A 476 14.12 21.56 3.56
C THR A 476 15.38 22.41 3.42
N THR A 477 16.56 21.80 3.38
CA THR A 477 17.84 22.51 3.17
C THR A 477 18.12 22.84 1.71
N TYR A 478 17.27 22.38 0.77
CA TYR A 478 17.45 22.62 -0.64
C TYR A 478 17.49 24.11 -0.99
N HIS A 479 18.58 24.55 -1.65
CA HIS A 479 18.81 25.96 -1.98
C HIS A 479 19.52 26.19 -3.33
N ALA A 480 19.58 25.21 -4.22
CA ALA A 480 20.20 25.36 -5.53
C ALA A 480 19.59 26.54 -6.29
N GLN A 481 20.46 27.38 -6.89
CA GLN A 481 20.10 28.63 -7.58
C GLN A 481 19.80 28.40 -9.06
N ASN A 482 20.35 27.36 -9.66
CA ASN A 482 20.21 27.09 -11.09
C ASN A 482 20.33 25.60 -11.44
N ASN A 483 19.94 25.26 -12.67
CA ASN A 483 19.96 23.89 -13.16
C ASN A 483 21.38 23.31 -13.32
N ARG A 484 22.42 24.15 -13.43
CA ARG A 484 23.80 23.67 -13.54
C ARG A 484 24.27 23.10 -12.21
N GLU A 485 23.98 23.75 -11.11
CA GLU A 485 24.27 23.22 -9.76
C GLU A 485 23.59 21.88 -9.52
N LEU A 486 22.35 21.71 -9.97
CA LEU A 486 21.66 20.42 -9.91
C LEU A 486 22.32 19.38 -10.79
N TYR A 487 22.76 19.73 -12.00
CA TYR A 487 23.46 18.79 -12.87
C TYR A 487 24.78 18.32 -12.25
N ASP A 488 25.57 19.25 -11.72
CA ASP A 488 26.83 18.95 -11.05
C ASP A 488 26.58 18.07 -9.82
N TYR A 489 25.55 18.37 -9.01
CA TYR A 489 25.11 17.56 -7.88
C TYR A 489 24.75 16.12 -8.31
N PHE A 490 23.94 15.94 -9.35
CA PHE A 490 23.57 14.61 -9.80
C PHE A 490 24.75 13.82 -10.37
N SER A 491 25.77 14.51 -10.88
CA SER A 491 27.03 13.88 -11.32
C SER A 491 27.80 13.32 -10.12
N VAL A 492 27.88 14.06 -9.02
CA VAL A 492 28.46 13.60 -7.75
C VAL A 492 27.61 12.48 -7.15
N TRP A 493 26.30 12.64 -7.07
CA TRP A 493 25.36 11.62 -6.61
C TRP A 493 25.53 10.28 -7.32
N LEU A 494 25.70 10.28 -8.66
CA LEU A 494 25.95 9.06 -9.43
C LEU A 494 27.33 8.47 -9.16
N LYS A 495 28.36 9.32 -8.99
CA LYS A 495 29.71 8.89 -8.62
C LYS A 495 29.71 8.16 -7.28
N GLU A 496 29.09 8.75 -6.26
CA GLU A 496 28.95 8.18 -4.92
C GLU A 496 28.12 6.88 -4.93
N PHE A 497 27.02 6.83 -5.70
CA PHE A 497 26.25 5.60 -5.91
C PHE A 497 27.11 4.48 -6.47
N LEU A 498 27.97 4.75 -7.44
CA LEU A 498 28.85 3.74 -8.03
C LEU A 498 29.95 3.27 -7.07
N GLN A 499 30.35 4.11 -6.11
CA GLN A 499 31.32 3.72 -5.06
C GLN A 499 30.66 2.84 -4.00
N HIS A 500 29.51 3.20 -3.48
CA HIS A 500 28.79 2.51 -2.41
C HIS A 500 27.31 2.27 -2.74
N PRO A 501 26.99 1.42 -3.73
CA PRO A 501 25.60 1.24 -4.17
C PRO A 501 24.69 0.69 -3.06
N LEU A 502 25.24 -0.07 -2.12
CA LEU A 502 24.47 -0.62 -1.00
C LEU A 502 23.93 0.48 -0.08
N CYS A 503 24.71 1.53 0.19
CA CYS A 503 24.29 2.68 1.00
C CYS A 503 23.03 3.33 0.41
N TYR A 504 22.99 3.53 -0.90
CA TYR A 504 21.85 4.10 -1.62
C TYR A 504 20.62 3.20 -1.63
N ILE A 505 20.85 1.88 -1.79
CA ILE A 505 19.78 0.88 -1.70
C ILE A 505 19.20 0.88 -0.29
N GLU A 506 20.04 0.93 0.74
CA GLU A 506 19.62 0.97 2.13
C GLU A 506 18.85 2.24 2.45
N ALA A 507 19.30 3.42 2.01
CA ALA A 507 18.57 4.67 2.19
C ALA A 507 17.15 4.62 1.59
N THR A 508 17.02 4.00 0.41
CA THR A 508 15.72 3.80 -0.26
C THR A 508 14.86 2.78 0.47
N TRP A 509 15.47 1.66 0.87
CA TRP A 509 14.75 0.56 1.47
C TRP A 509 14.27 0.90 2.87
N ASN A 510 15.05 1.66 3.62
CA ASN A 510 14.75 2.06 4.98
C ASN A 510 13.40 2.79 5.11
N GLN A 511 13.07 3.63 4.13
CA GLN A 511 11.78 4.30 4.08
C GLN A 511 10.61 3.39 3.66
N ASN A 512 10.87 2.16 3.17
CA ASN A 512 9.87 1.32 2.52
C ASN A 512 9.80 -0.11 3.05
N TYR A 513 10.68 -0.53 3.97
CA TYR A 513 10.74 -1.93 4.41
C TYR A 513 9.44 -2.41 5.08
N TYR A 514 8.70 -1.51 5.71
CA TYR A 514 7.43 -1.82 6.37
C TYR A 514 6.37 -2.40 5.44
N ILE A 515 6.47 -2.16 4.12
CA ILE A 515 5.54 -2.72 3.13
C ILE A 515 5.63 -4.25 2.99
N PHE A 516 6.64 -4.88 3.59
CA PHE A 516 6.81 -6.33 3.66
C PHE A 516 6.86 -6.86 5.10
N MET A 517 6.49 -6.02 6.09
CA MET A 517 6.50 -6.35 7.52
C MET A 517 5.06 -6.48 8.04
N PRO A 518 4.43 -7.67 7.93
CA PRO A 518 3.03 -7.83 8.36
C PRO A 518 2.84 -7.79 9.89
N ASP A 519 3.90 -7.79 10.65
CA ASP A 519 3.92 -7.72 12.12
C ASP A 519 4.26 -6.32 12.67
N MET A 520 4.58 -5.35 11.81
CA MET A 520 4.72 -3.96 12.24
C MET A 520 3.37 -3.34 12.59
N ASP A 521 3.36 -2.51 13.61
CA ASP A 521 2.20 -1.71 13.97
C ASP A 521 1.95 -0.63 12.93
N ASN A 522 0.71 -0.52 12.48
CA ASN A 522 0.31 0.57 11.59
C ASN A 522 0.09 1.84 12.41
N VAL A 523 0.99 2.78 12.27
CA VAL A 523 0.94 4.11 12.91
C VAL A 523 -0.27 4.94 12.43
N VAL A 524 -0.84 4.59 11.28
CA VAL A 524 -1.81 5.41 10.55
C VAL A 524 -3.14 5.65 11.28
N TYR A 525 -3.54 4.76 12.19
CA TYR A 525 -4.84 4.86 12.89
C TYR A 525 -4.80 5.55 14.25
N ASN A 526 -3.61 5.84 14.75
CA ASN A 526 -3.41 6.51 16.04
C ASN A 526 -3.49 8.03 15.94
N GLN A 527 -3.80 8.59 14.77
CA GLN A 527 -3.90 10.03 14.62
C GLN A 527 -5.14 10.52 15.36
N ASP A 528 -4.92 11.11 16.52
CA ASP A 528 -5.89 11.92 17.22
C ASP A 528 -6.34 13.06 16.30
N CYS A 529 -7.59 13.49 16.45
CA CYS A 529 -8.11 14.63 15.70
C CYS A 529 -7.23 15.86 15.98
N TYR A 530 -6.50 16.31 14.96
CA TYR A 530 -5.65 17.48 15.07
C TYR A 530 -6.52 18.73 14.84
N PHE A 531 -7.10 19.25 15.91
CA PHE A 531 -7.72 20.57 15.89
C PHE A 531 -6.77 21.56 16.56
N GLY A 532 -6.18 22.45 15.76
CA GLY A 532 -5.28 23.49 16.25
C GLY A 532 -3.89 22.96 16.60
N SER A 533 -2.99 22.82 15.63
CA SER A 533 -1.57 22.76 15.96
C SER A 533 -1.09 24.14 16.37
N ALA A 534 -0.24 24.22 17.40
CA ALA A 534 0.38 25.46 17.84
C ALA A 534 1.07 26.25 16.70
N THR A 535 1.52 25.54 15.67
CA THR A 535 2.17 26.09 14.47
C THR A 535 1.26 27.03 13.66
N TYR A 536 -0.06 26.87 13.73
CA TYR A 536 -1.02 27.70 13.01
C TYR A 536 -1.72 28.71 13.89
N GLN A 537 -1.65 28.60 15.21
CA GLN A 537 -2.09 29.64 16.15
C GLN A 537 -1.31 30.94 15.93
N ASP A 538 -0.02 30.86 15.62
CA ASP A 538 0.84 32.00 15.34
C ASP A 538 0.46 32.78 14.07
N ILE A 539 -0.28 32.16 13.15
CA ILE A 539 -0.75 32.80 11.89
C ILE A 539 -2.14 33.45 12.06
N GLY A 540 -2.73 33.41 13.25
CA GLY A 540 -4.06 33.96 13.49
C GLY A 540 -5.22 33.16 12.87
N PHE A 541 -4.96 31.94 12.47
CA PHE A 541 -5.89 31.06 11.78
C PHE A 541 -7.10 30.71 12.65
N ASP A 542 -6.89 30.51 13.95
CA ASP A 542 -7.93 30.15 14.92
C ASP A 542 -9.00 31.24 15.12
N LYS A 543 -8.68 32.47 14.79
CA LYS A 543 -9.61 33.59 14.93
C LYS A 543 -10.75 33.56 13.92
N TYR A 544 -10.55 32.86 12.79
CA TYR A 544 -11.46 32.90 11.64
C TYR A 544 -12.02 31.54 11.25
N ILE A 545 -11.30 30.42 11.52
CA ILE A 545 -11.69 29.07 11.15
C ILE A 545 -11.42 28.14 12.33
N GLY A 546 -12.35 28.08 13.28
CA GLY A 546 -12.31 27.15 14.40
C GLY A 546 -13.00 25.85 14.04
N PHE A 547 -12.28 24.72 14.09
CA PHE A 547 -12.88 23.40 14.12
C PHE A 547 -12.92 22.89 15.56
N TYR A 548 -14.01 22.23 15.93
CA TYR A 548 -14.15 21.67 17.26
C TYR A 548 -15.04 20.43 17.24
N ILE A 549 -14.80 19.51 18.17
CA ILE A 549 -15.70 18.39 18.42
C ILE A 549 -16.79 18.90 19.35
N PRO A 550 -18.09 18.79 18.98
CA PRO A 550 -19.17 19.12 19.91
C PRO A 550 -19.06 18.27 21.19
N SER A 551 -19.28 18.89 22.36
CA SER A 551 -19.14 18.20 23.64
C SER A 551 -20.00 16.93 23.76
N ALA A 552 -21.18 16.93 23.12
CA ALA A 552 -22.03 15.74 23.02
C ALA A 552 -21.40 14.56 22.27
N LEU A 553 -20.39 14.79 21.43
CA LEU A 553 -19.71 13.75 20.61
C LEU A 553 -18.29 13.43 21.09
N GLU A 554 -17.74 14.13 22.06
CA GLU A 554 -16.37 13.88 22.56
C GLU A 554 -16.18 12.44 23.04
N GLY A 555 -17.09 11.93 23.87
CA GLY A 555 -17.05 10.55 24.34
C GLY A 555 -17.20 9.53 23.22
N ALA A 556 -18.02 9.82 22.21
CA ALA A 556 -18.18 8.96 21.03
C ALA A 556 -16.90 8.95 20.18
N SER A 557 -16.28 10.12 19.97
CA SER A 557 -15.01 10.24 19.23
C SER A 557 -13.88 9.49 19.92
N GLN A 558 -13.73 9.61 21.23
CA GLN A 558 -12.75 8.85 22.01
C GLN A 558 -13.02 7.33 21.94
N THR A 559 -14.28 6.93 22.00
CA THR A 559 -14.69 5.52 21.94
C THR A 559 -14.30 4.92 20.59
N ILE A 560 -14.56 5.58 19.46
CA ILE A 560 -14.22 5.05 18.13
C ILE A 560 -12.71 5.00 17.92
N CYS A 561 -11.95 5.97 18.42
CA CYS A 561 -10.48 5.94 18.35
C CYS A 561 -9.90 4.79 19.20
N SER A 562 -10.45 4.56 20.39
CA SER A 562 -10.07 3.43 21.24
C SER A 562 -10.41 2.08 20.59
N TRP A 563 -11.55 2.01 19.89
CA TRP A 563 -11.94 0.85 19.10
C TRP A 563 -10.93 0.55 17.98
N TYR A 564 -10.44 1.58 17.26
CA TYR A 564 -9.43 1.39 16.23
C TYR A 564 -8.11 0.87 16.83
N LYS A 565 -7.67 1.43 17.97
CA LYS A 565 -6.48 0.94 18.68
C LYS A 565 -6.63 -0.53 19.08
N MET A 566 -7.76 -0.88 19.69
CA MET A 566 -8.04 -2.26 20.08
C MET A 566 -8.03 -3.22 18.88
N LEU A 567 -8.64 -2.84 17.76
CA LEU A 567 -8.65 -3.69 16.56
C LEU A 567 -7.25 -3.91 15.99
N ASN A 568 -6.36 -2.91 16.06
CA ASN A 568 -4.97 -3.05 15.61
C ASN A 568 -4.17 -4.05 16.46
N GLU A 569 -4.48 -4.16 17.75
CA GLU A 569 -3.81 -5.09 18.66
C GLU A 569 -4.25 -6.54 18.48
N LEU A 570 -5.40 -6.79 17.83
CA LEU A 570 -5.89 -8.14 17.60
C LEU A 570 -5.00 -8.89 16.58
N PRO A 571 -4.53 -10.12 16.90
CA PRO A 571 -3.50 -10.81 16.11
C PRO A 571 -3.85 -11.05 14.64
N ILE A 572 -5.12 -11.26 14.31
CA ILE A 572 -5.59 -11.54 12.94
C ILE A 572 -6.23 -10.29 12.33
N ILE A 573 -7.14 -9.64 13.07
CA ILE A 573 -7.91 -8.50 12.57
C ILE A 573 -6.99 -7.29 12.36
N GLY A 574 -6.04 -7.06 13.27
CA GLY A 574 -5.06 -5.98 13.14
C GLY A 574 -4.23 -6.09 11.86
N ARG A 575 -3.98 -7.30 11.37
CA ARG A 575 -3.25 -7.50 10.11
C ARG A 575 -4.04 -7.04 8.87
N LEU A 576 -5.37 -6.97 8.95
CA LEU A 576 -6.19 -6.39 7.88
C LEU A 576 -6.00 -4.87 7.73
N ASN A 577 -5.40 -4.22 8.73
CA ASN A 577 -5.02 -2.81 8.68
C ASN A 577 -3.58 -2.60 8.20
N ASN A 578 -2.80 -3.67 8.00
CA ASN A 578 -1.40 -3.60 7.61
C ASN A 578 -1.25 -3.64 6.09
N VAL A 579 -0.52 -2.67 5.52
CA VAL A 579 -0.28 -2.56 4.08
C VAL A 579 0.46 -3.79 3.52
N ALA A 580 1.37 -4.38 4.29
CA ALA A 580 2.12 -5.56 3.89
C ALA A 580 1.21 -6.76 3.58
N PHE A 581 0.13 -6.93 4.35
CA PHE A 581 -0.86 -7.98 4.09
C PHE A 581 -1.45 -7.86 2.68
N TYR A 582 -1.87 -6.65 2.28
CA TYR A 582 -2.46 -6.42 0.96
C TYR A 582 -1.46 -6.55 -0.18
N ILE A 583 -0.21 -6.11 0.02
CA ILE A 583 0.86 -6.26 -0.97
C ILE A 583 1.19 -7.74 -1.19
N MET A 584 1.36 -8.50 -0.11
CA MET A 584 1.62 -9.95 -0.19
C MET A 584 0.44 -10.70 -0.82
N LEU A 585 -0.79 -10.33 -0.46
CA LEU A 585 -2.01 -10.87 -1.07
C LEU A 585 -2.06 -10.56 -2.56
N MET A 586 -1.77 -9.32 -2.97
CA MET A 586 -1.76 -8.90 -4.38
C MET A 586 -0.77 -9.73 -5.21
N PHE A 587 0.49 -9.86 -4.78
CA PHE A 587 1.47 -10.68 -5.49
C PHE A 587 1.05 -12.15 -5.58
N THR A 588 0.46 -12.68 -4.50
CA THR A 588 -0.03 -14.06 -4.46
C THR A 588 -1.17 -14.27 -5.47
N VAL A 589 -2.14 -13.36 -5.49
CA VAL A 589 -3.27 -13.42 -6.44
C VAL A 589 -2.81 -13.23 -7.89
N LEU A 590 -1.89 -12.30 -8.15
CA LEU A 590 -1.32 -12.10 -9.50
C LEU A 590 -0.61 -13.36 -10.02
N LEU A 591 0.15 -14.04 -9.17
CA LEU A 591 0.81 -15.30 -9.55
C LEU A 591 -0.23 -16.41 -9.82
N TYR A 592 -1.31 -16.48 -9.03
CA TYR A 592 -2.42 -17.41 -9.25
C TYR A 592 -3.11 -17.14 -10.59
N LEU A 593 -3.48 -15.89 -10.86
CA LEU A 593 -4.13 -15.50 -12.11
C LEU A 593 -3.25 -15.82 -13.32
N LYS A 594 -1.96 -15.48 -13.26
CA LYS A 594 -1.01 -15.83 -14.31
C LYS A 594 -1.00 -17.35 -14.61
N HIS A 595 -1.01 -18.18 -13.58
CA HIS A 595 -1.04 -19.63 -13.72
C HIS A 595 -2.37 -20.13 -14.32
N ASP A 596 -3.51 -19.62 -13.83
CA ASP A 596 -4.83 -20.02 -14.30
C ASP A 596 -5.05 -19.61 -15.76
N PHE A 597 -4.62 -18.41 -16.14
CA PHE A 597 -4.60 -17.96 -17.55
C PHE A 597 -3.73 -18.85 -18.44
N GLN A 598 -2.53 -19.21 -18.01
CA GLN A 598 -1.66 -20.10 -18.77
C GLN A 598 -2.25 -21.50 -18.95
N LYS A 599 -3.00 -21.98 -17.97
CA LYS A 599 -3.62 -23.31 -17.99
C LYS A 599 -4.87 -23.33 -18.89
N LYS A 600 -5.67 -22.27 -18.88
CA LYS A 600 -6.91 -22.17 -19.67
C LYS A 600 -6.66 -21.79 -21.13
N ASN A 601 -5.61 -21.06 -21.41
CA ASN A 601 -5.39 -20.44 -22.71
C ASN A 601 -3.91 -20.50 -23.13
N HIS A 602 -3.51 -21.63 -23.72
CA HIS A 602 -2.35 -21.61 -24.61
C HIS A 602 -2.56 -20.65 -25.81
N GLU A 603 -3.79 -20.18 -26.02
CA GLU A 603 -4.19 -19.32 -27.16
C GLU A 603 -4.15 -17.80 -26.84
N TYR A 604 -4.06 -17.38 -25.56
CA TYR A 604 -4.13 -15.95 -25.17
C TYR A 604 -2.79 -15.31 -24.83
N LEU A 605 -1.67 -16.05 -24.94
CA LEU A 605 -0.33 -15.53 -24.70
C LEU A 605 0.52 -15.39 -25.99
N ILE A 606 -0.11 -15.48 -27.13
CA ILE A 606 0.51 -15.24 -28.44
C ILE A 606 0.08 -13.88 -28.98
#